data_e67971d7d32595261cab4a9973d2cde5
#
_entry.id   e67971d7d32595261cab4a9973d2cde5
#
_cell.length_a   1.000
_cell.length_b   1.000
_cell.length_c   1.000
_cell.angle_alpha   90.00
_cell.angle_beta   90.00
_cell.angle_gamma   90.00
#
_symmetry.space_group_name_H-M   'P 1'
#
loop_
_entity.id
_entity.type
_entity.pdbx_description
1 polymer ?
#
loop_
_entity_poly.entity_id
_entity_poly.type
_entity_poly.pdbx_seq_one_letter_code
_entity_poly.pdbx_strand_id
1 'polypeptide(L)'
;KDQWNEIIEALSAKPLRTFITAFGVFWGITILVILLSASTGLENGVKRGFGGMSTNSMFIWTSTTSKPYKGLPQGRYFNYKNSDIDALKREFSQLQYVSPRNQLGGFRGSNNVTRGTKTGAYNVYGDYPEYILQQPMKIIKGRFLNYADINQKRKIAVIGEGIIRELYQPGEEVLGTYVKVNGVN
;
A
#
# COMPACT_ATOMS: atom_id res chain seq x y z
N LYS A 1 24.13 -28.70 49.05
CA LYS A 1 23.47 -29.98 48.63
C LYS A 1 22.16 -30.23 49.40
N ASP A 2 22.05 -29.75 50.64
CA ASP A 2 20.90 -30.01 51.49
C ASP A 2 19.64 -29.29 51.02
N GLN A 3 19.76 -28.06 50.52
CA GLN A 3 18.58 -27.29 50.02
C GLN A 3 17.91 -27.94 48.80
N TRP A 4 18.65 -28.57 47.92
CA TRP A 4 18.07 -29.26 46.75
C TRP A 4 17.30 -30.52 47.15
N ASN A 5 17.83 -31.27 48.15
CA ASN A 5 17.17 -32.47 48.66
C ASN A 5 15.84 -32.12 49.35
N GLU A 6 15.83 -31.03 50.14
CA GLU A 6 14.64 -30.53 50.81
C GLU A 6 13.55 -30.09 49.81
N ILE A 7 13.94 -29.42 48.74
CA ILE A 7 13.01 -29.02 47.64
C ILE A 7 12.43 -30.27 46.97
N ILE A 8 13.25 -31.26 46.64
CA ILE A 8 12.80 -32.50 45.99
C ILE A 8 11.85 -33.28 46.89
N GLU A 9 12.13 -33.36 48.20
CA GLU A 9 11.31 -34.00 49.18
C GLU A 9 9.96 -33.31 49.34
N ALA A 10 9.95 -31.97 49.39
CA ALA A 10 8.73 -31.16 49.46
C ALA A 10 7.86 -31.32 48.20
N LEU A 11 8.47 -31.36 47.00
CA LEU A 11 7.77 -31.61 45.73
C LEU A 11 7.17 -33.03 45.63
N SER A 12 7.89 -34.01 46.19
CA SER A 12 7.46 -35.40 46.19
C SER A 12 6.41 -35.73 47.26
N ALA A 13 6.30 -34.92 48.29
CA ALA A 13 5.30 -35.12 49.36
C ALA A 13 3.85 -35.03 48.91
N LYS A 14 3.56 -34.23 47.84
CA LYS A 14 2.21 -34.07 47.27
C LYS A 14 2.27 -34.03 45.74
N PRO A 15 2.51 -35.18 45.08
CA PRO A 15 2.85 -35.23 43.66
C PRO A 15 1.72 -34.69 42.74
N LEU A 16 0.45 -34.92 43.10
CA LEU A 16 -0.68 -34.42 42.29
C LEU A 16 -0.74 -32.89 42.28
N ARG A 17 -0.51 -32.24 43.43
CA ARG A 17 -0.50 -30.77 43.53
C ARG A 17 0.67 -30.20 42.72
N THR A 18 1.86 -30.78 42.84
CA THR A 18 3.05 -30.38 42.09
C THR A 18 2.83 -30.51 40.61
N PHE A 19 2.24 -31.62 40.17
CA PHE A 19 1.95 -31.84 38.73
C PHE A 19 0.95 -30.80 38.20
N ILE A 20 -0.16 -30.55 38.90
CA ILE A 20 -1.15 -29.56 38.45
C ILE A 20 -0.57 -28.16 38.40
N THR A 21 0.26 -27.78 39.38
CA THR A 21 0.92 -26.47 39.38
C THR A 21 1.92 -26.36 38.25
N ALA A 22 2.79 -27.35 38.04
CA ALA A 22 3.75 -27.39 36.96
C ALA A 22 3.07 -27.38 35.55
N PHE A 23 1.97 -28.14 35.42
CA PHE A 23 1.16 -28.16 34.21
C PHE A 23 0.54 -26.78 33.92
N GLY A 24 0.01 -26.11 34.95
CA GLY A 24 -0.53 -24.75 34.79
C GLY A 24 0.51 -23.74 34.33
N VAL A 25 1.71 -23.77 34.94
CA VAL A 25 2.83 -22.89 34.53
C VAL A 25 3.30 -23.22 33.12
N PHE A 26 3.50 -24.50 32.81
CA PHE A 26 3.88 -24.95 31.46
C PHE A 26 2.88 -24.46 30.40
N TRP A 27 1.57 -24.65 30.66
CA TRP A 27 0.53 -24.24 29.74
C TRP A 27 0.46 -22.72 29.56
N GLY A 28 0.62 -21.97 30.68
CA GLY A 28 0.68 -20.51 30.65
C GLY A 28 1.82 -19.98 29.81
N ILE A 29 3.02 -20.54 29.98
CA ILE A 29 4.19 -20.15 29.18
C ILE A 29 3.99 -20.55 27.71
N THR A 30 3.45 -21.72 27.43
CA THR A 30 3.18 -22.19 26.07
C THR A 30 2.24 -21.26 25.33
N ILE A 31 1.12 -20.88 25.97
CA ILE A 31 0.16 -19.92 25.38
C ILE A 31 0.84 -18.57 25.13
N LEU A 32 1.62 -18.08 26.09
CA LEU A 32 2.33 -16.82 25.93
C LEU A 32 3.27 -16.82 24.71
N VAL A 33 4.07 -17.89 24.56
CA VAL A 33 4.98 -18.04 23.42
C VAL A 33 4.22 -18.10 22.09
N ILE A 34 3.11 -18.86 22.05
CA ILE A 34 2.25 -18.95 20.86
C ILE A 34 1.70 -17.56 20.48
N LEU A 35 1.18 -16.81 21.45
CA LEU A 35 0.62 -15.48 21.21
C LEU A 35 1.68 -14.48 20.73
N LEU A 36 2.86 -14.49 21.34
CA LEU A 36 3.96 -13.63 20.89
C LEU A 36 4.42 -13.98 19.47
N SER A 37 4.54 -15.28 19.16
CA SER A 37 4.90 -15.75 17.83
C SER A 37 3.85 -15.38 16.80
N ALA A 38 2.57 -15.54 17.12
CA ALA A 38 1.46 -15.16 16.24
C ALA A 38 1.44 -13.64 16.00
N SER A 39 1.67 -12.83 17.04
CA SER A 39 1.77 -11.36 16.91
C SER A 39 2.89 -10.94 15.99
N THR A 40 4.10 -11.48 16.16
CA THR A 40 5.25 -11.20 15.30
C THR A 40 5.01 -11.67 13.88
N GLY A 41 4.41 -12.85 13.71
CA GLY A 41 4.04 -13.39 12.40
C GLY A 41 3.05 -12.50 11.65
N LEU A 42 2.03 -12.00 12.35
CA LEU A 42 1.06 -11.06 11.80
C LEU A 42 1.72 -9.73 11.41
N GLU A 43 2.52 -9.16 12.28
CA GLU A 43 3.25 -7.92 12.00
C GLU A 43 4.12 -8.05 10.74
N ASN A 44 4.89 -9.12 10.63
CA ASN A 44 5.71 -9.39 9.45
C ASN A 44 4.88 -9.65 8.19
N GLY A 45 3.74 -10.34 8.32
CA GLY A 45 2.80 -10.57 7.22
C GLY A 45 2.21 -9.28 6.71
N VAL A 46 1.77 -8.40 7.60
CA VAL A 46 1.25 -7.06 7.27
C VAL A 46 2.33 -6.22 6.61
N LYS A 47 3.54 -6.13 7.17
CA LYS A 47 4.67 -5.39 6.58
C LYS A 47 5.00 -5.87 5.16
N ARG A 48 4.98 -7.19 4.92
CA ARG A 48 5.19 -7.76 3.58
C ARG A 48 4.02 -7.45 2.63
N GLY A 49 2.79 -7.50 3.13
CA GLY A 49 1.59 -7.19 2.35
C GLY A 49 1.54 -5.73 1.87
N PHE A 50 2.06 -4.80 2.67
CA PHE A 50 2.21 -3.40 2.27
C PHE A 50 3.38 -3.15 1.29
N GLY A 51 4.17 -4.17 0.94
CA GLY A 51 5.14 -4.14 -0.16
C GLY A 51 6.20 -3.04 -0.07
N GLY A 52 6.58 -2.62 1.15
CA GLY A 52 7.53 -1.52 1.35
C GLY A 52 6.92 -0.13 1.22
N MET A 53 5.58 -0.01 1.25
CA MET A 53 4.90 1.28 1.32
C MET A 53 5.52 2.16 2.39
N SER A 54 5.73 3.43 2.10
CA SER A 54 6.27 4.38 3.06
C SER A 54 5.34 4.51 4.27
N THR A 55 5.81 4.11 5.44
CA THR A 55 5.02 4.13 6.69
C THR A 55 4.79 5.54 7.23
N ASN A 56 5.54 6.54 6.74
CA ASN A 56 5.41 7.95 7.07
C ASN A 56 4.73 8.76 5.95
N SER A 57 3.93 8.11 5.11
CA SER A 57 3.16 8.76 4.06
C SER A 57 1.70 8.97 4.46
N MET A 58 1.10 10.02 3.94
CA MET A 58 -0.31 10.36 4.13
C MET A 58 -0.98 10.52 2.78
N PHE A 59 -2.18 9.95 2.64
CA PHE A 59 -3.03 10.13 1.47
C PHE A 59 -4.15 11.11 1.82
N ILE A 60 -4.35 12.12 0.98
CA ILE A 60 -5.34 13.17 1.18
C ILE A 60 -6.31 13.17 -0.01
N TRP A 61 -7.59 13.10 0.29
CA TRP A 61 -8.65 13.20 -0.71
C TRP A 61 -9.50 14.44 -0.45
N THR A 62 -10.08 14.96 -1.51
CA THR A 62 -11.12 15.99 -1.41
C THR A 62 -12.44 15.38 -0.98
N SER A 63 -13.23 16.20 -0.28
CA SER A 63 -14.60 15.86 0.10
C SER A 63 -15.44 17.14 0.06
N THR A 64 -16.69 17.04 0.48
CA THR A 64 -17.56 18.21 0.62
C THR A 64 -17.11 19.08 1.80
N THR A 65 -17.21 20.40 1.63
CA THR A 65 -16.90 21.36 2.70
C THR A 65 -17.91 21.25 3.84
N SER A 66 -17.41 21.16 5.08
CA SER A 66 -18.23 21.07 6.29
C SER A 66 -18.59 22.42 6.89
N LYS A 67 -17.89 23.49 6.48
CA LYS A 67 -18.09 24.85 7.00
C LYS A 67 -18.26 25.86 5.87
N PRO A 68 -19.09 26.89 6.05
CA PRO A 68 -19.14 28.01 5.13
C PRO A 68 -17.85 28.83 5.22
N TYR A 69 -17.41 29.42 4.12
CA TYR A 69 -16.21 30.26 4.08
C TYR A 69 -16.34 31.36 3.05
N LYS A 70 -16.06 32.62 3.47
CA LYS A 70 -16.07 33.80 2.60
C LYS A 70 -17.31 33.92 1.70
N GLY A 71 -18.52 33.78 2.30
CA GLY A 71 -19.78 33.86 1.58
C GLY A 71 -20.20 32.63 0.80
N LEU A 72 -19.36 31.59 0.80
CA LEU A 72 -19.66 30.35 0.12
C LEU A 72 -20.30 29.34 1.09
N PRO A 73 -21.41 28.65 0.71
CA PRO A 73 -22.12 27.73 1.60
C PRO A 73 -21.31 26.47 1.89
N GLN A 74 -21.65 25.78 2.98
CA GLN A 74 -21.19 24.41 3.24
C GLN A 74 -21.75 23.41 2.22
N GLY A 75 -21.18 22.20 2.17
CA GLY A 75 -21.64 21.12 1.30
C GLY A 75 -21.13 21.20 -0.14
N ARG A 76 -20.23 22.14 -0.44
CA ARG A 76 -19.64 22.25 -1.78
C ARG A 76 -18.55 21.22 -1.99
N TYR A 77 -18.55 20.61 -3.15
CA TYR A 77 -17.45 19.75 -3.61
C TYR A 77 -16.30 20.63 -4.16
N PHE A 78 -15.07 20.26 -3.87
CA PHE A 78 -13.89 20.93 -4.42
C PHE A 78 -12.84 19.88 -4.84
N ASN A 79 -11.97 20.23 -5.75
CA ASN A 79 -10.83 19.43 -6.16
C ASN A 79 -9.54 20.19 -5.90
N TYR A 80 -8.48 19.47 -5.55
CA TYR A 80 -7.13 20.02 -5.52
C TYR A 80 -6.68 20.43 -6.92
N LYS A 81 -5.89 21.48 -6.98
CA LYS A 81 -5.25 21.98 -8.20
C LYS A 81 -3.74 21.83 -8.12
N ASN A 82 -3.07 21.89 -9.26
CA ASN A 82 -1.61 21.82 -9.27
C ASN A 82 -0.94 22.95 -8.46
N SER A 83 -1.56 24.13 -8.39
CA SER A 83 -1.11 25.25 -7.55
C SER A 83 -1.09 24.92 -6.05
N ASP A 84 -1.90 23.98 -5.61
CA ASP A 84 -1.98 23.60 -4.19
C ASP A 84 -0.76 22.79 -3.77
N ILE A 85 -0.09 22.14 -4.71
CA ILE A 85 1.17 21.42 -4.47
C ILE A 85 2.27 22.39 -4.01
N ASP A 86 2.39 23.52 -4.71
CA ASP A 86 3.39 24.55 -4.39
C ASP A 86 3.06 25.23 -3.06
N ALA A 87 1.78 25.42 -2.76
CA ALA A 87 1.31 25.93 -1.48
C ALA A 87 1.66 24.95 -0.35
N LEU A 88 1.38 23.65 -0.50
CA LEU A 88 1.71 22.64 0.48
C LEU A 88 3.22 22.55 0.73
N LYS A 89 4.05 22.59 -0.30
CA LYS A 89 5.51 22.57 -0.15
C LYS A 89 6.07 23.80 0.55
N ARG A 90 5.43 24.96 0.39
CA ARG A 90 5.83 26.20 1.10
C ARG A 90 5.43 26.19 2.57
N GLU A 91 4.21 25.76 2.88
CA GLU A 91 3.68 25.73 4.24
C GLU A 91 4.31 24.63 5.10
N PHE A 92 4.63 23.49 4.50
CA PHE A 92 5.12 22.30 5.20
C PHE A 92 6.49 21.89 4.67
N SER A 93 7.53 22.54 5.18
CA SER A 93 8.94 22.25 4.81
C SER A 93 9.40 20.84 5.17
N GLN A 94 8.69 20.14 6.06
CA GLN A 94 8.97 18.77 6.47
C GLN A 94 8.54 17.74 5.42
N LEU A 95 7.72 18.13 4.42
CA LEU A 95 7.29 17.23 3.37
C LEU A 95 8.45 16.94 2.42
N GLN A 96 8.93 15.71 2.45
CA GLN A 96 10.01 15.27 1.56
C GLN A 96 9.52 15.14 0.11
N TYR A 97 8.34 14.54 -0.06
CA TYR A 97 7.72 14.35 -1.38
C TYR A 97 6.22 14.66 -1.33
N VAL A 98 5.72 15.30 -2.36
CA VAL A 98 4.29 15.51 -2.60
C VAL A 98 4.01 15.02 -4.01
N SER A 99 3.24 13.94 -4.13
CA SER A 99 2.90 13.33 -5.41
C SER A 99 1.38 13.43 -5.64
N PRO A 100 0.95 14.35 -6.49
CA PRO A 100 -0.46 14.42 -6.89
C PRO A 100 -0.81 13.21 -7.75
N ARG A 101 -2.01 12.70 -7.56
CA ARG A 101 -2.54 11.58 -8.32
C ARG A 101 -3.93 11.91 -8.86
N ASN A 102 -4.13 11.70 -10.13
CA ASN A 102 -5.43 11.81 -10.78
C ASN A 102 -5.91 10.42 -11.21
N GLN A 103 -7.20 10.16 -11.06
CA GLN A 103 -7.83 8.96 -11.61
C GLN A 103 -8.74 9.38 -12.77
N LEU A 104 -8.49 8.82 -13.94
CA LEU A 104 -9.32 9.04 -15.10
C LEU A 104 -10.71 8.41 -14.88
N GLY A 105 -11.76 9.21 -15.10
CA GLY A 105 -13.14 8.77 -14.83
C GLY A 105 -13.59 8.82 -13.36
N GLY A 106 -12.74 9.36 -12.46
CA GLY A 106 -13.04 9.48 -11.03
C GLY A 106 -12.95 8.19 -10.24
N PHE A 107 -13.26 8.24 -8.93
CA PHE A 107 -13.01 7.17 -7.96
C PHE A 107 -13.68 5.81 -8.28
N ARG A 108 -14.80 5.82 -9.01
CA ARG A 108 -15.52 4.59 -9.42
C ARG A 108 -15.47 4.35 -10.93
N GLY A 109 -14.70 5.15 -11.66
CA GLY A 109 -14.58 5.05 -13.11
C GLY A 109 -13.59 3.97 -13.50
N SER A 110 -14.00 3.03 -14.31
CA SER A 110 -13.11 2.17 -15.09
C SER A 110 -13.00 2.72 -16.50
N ASN A 111 -11.81 2.55 -17.10
CA ASN A 111 -11.55 3.05 -18.42
C ASN A 111 -11.38 1.87 -19.38
N ASN A 112 -11.96 2.01 -20.56
CA ASN A 112 -11.81 1.01 -21.60
C ASN A 112 -10.41 1.11 -22.20
N VAL A 113 -9.60 0.07 -22.00
CA VAL A 113 -8.28 -0.05 -22.58
C VAL A 113 -8.30 -1.13 -23.64
N THR A 114 -7.92 -0.77 -24.85
CA THR A 114 -7.97 -1.66 -26.01
C THR A 114 -6.62 -1.84 -26.66
N ARG A 115 -6.38 -3.04 -27.17
CA ARG A 115 -5.23 -3.38 -28.00
C ARG A 115 -5.64 -4.39 -29.07
N GLY A 116 -5.60 -3.95 -30.33
CA GLY A 116 -6.15 -4.74 -31.43
C GLY A 116 -7.63 -5.06 -31.20
N THR A 117 -7.97 -6.32 -31.17
CA THR A 117 -9.33 -6.82 -30.90
C THR A 117 -9.62 -7.07 -29.42
N LYS A 118 -8.60 -7.03 -28.56
CA LYS A 118 -8.75 -7.27 -27.13
C LYS A 118 -9.10 -5.97 -26.40
N THR A 119 -9.95 -6.07 -25.40
CA THR A 119 -10.40 -4.95 -24.58
C THR A 119 -10.54 -5.37 -23.12
N GLY A 120 -10.29 -4.43 -22.22
CA GLY A 120 -10.50 -4.63 -20.79
C GLY A 120 -10.83 -3.31 -20.09
N ALA A 121 -11.44 -3.39 -18.93
CA ALA A 121 -11.81 -2.24 -18.11
C ALA A 121 -10.83 -2.10 -16.94
N TYR A 122 -10.05 -1.02 -16.92
CA TYR A 122 -9.00 -0.81 -15.92
C TYR A 122 -9.07 0.57 -15.30
N ASN A 123 -8.53 0.68 -14.09
CA ASN A 123 -8.26 1.97 -13.48
C ASN A 123 -7.02 2.59 -14.12
N VAL A 124 -7.14 3.81 -14.60
CA VAL A 124 -6.04 4.57 -15.19
C VAL A 124 -5.74 5.77 -14.30
N TYR A 125 -4.48 5.90 -13.91
CA TYR A 125 -4.00 6.95 -13.04
C TYR A 125 -2.97 7.82 -13.75
N GLY A 126 -2.98 9.11 -13.48
CA GLY A 126 -1.90 10.02 -13.80
C GLY A 126 -1.12 10.31 -12.52
N ASP A 127 0.14 9.90 -12.51
CA ASP A 127 1.01 9.99 -11.35
C ASP A 127 2.25 10.85 -11.65
N TYR A 128 2.84 11.40 -10.60
CA TYR A 128 4.15 12.02 -10.63
C TYR A 128 5.27 10.98 -10.38
N PRO A 129 6.52 11.25 -10.81
CA PRO A 129 7.62 10.30 -10.65
C PRO A 129 7.87 9.87 -9.20
N GLU A 130 7.62 10.75 -8.23
CA GLU A 130 7.81 10.49 -6.81
C GLU A 130 6.84 9.44 -6.26
N TYR A 131 5.77 9.15 -6.96
CA TYR A 131 4.80 8.15 -6.51
C TYR A 131 5.42 6.78 -6.26
N ILE A 132 6.43 6.39 -7.06
CA ILE A 132 7.17 5.13 -6.85
C ILE A 132 7.94 5.09 -5.52
N LEU A 133 8.28 6.25 -4.94
CA LEU A 133 8.93 6.34 -3.63
C LEU A 133 7.95 6.17 -2.48
N GLN A 134 6.69 6.59 -2.69
CA GLN A 134 5.61 6.43 -1.71
C GLN A 134 5.01 5.03 -1.75
N GLN A 135 4.86 4.49 -2.95
CA GLN A 135 4.37 3.13 -3.19
C GLN A 135 5.33 2.40 -4.12
N PRO A 136 6.37 1.75 -3.59
CA PRO A 136 7.36 1.04 -4.38
C PRO A 136 6.72 -0.03 -5.26
N MET A 137 7.09 -0.03 -6.52
CA MET A 137 6.65 -1.00 -7.51
C MET A 137 7.86 -1.67 -8.15
N LYS A 138 7.80 -2.98 -8.33
CA LYS A 138 8.83 -3.72 -9.05
C LYS A 138 8.65 -3.50 -10.54
N ILE A 139 9.55 -2.77 -11.17
CA ILE A 139 9.61 -2.63 -12.62
C ILE A 139 10.31 -3.86 -13.19
N ILE A 140 9.59 -4.66 -13.97
CA ILE A 140 10.11 -5.89 -14.56
C ILE A 140 10.86 -5.60 -15.87
N LYS A 141 10.29 -4.75 -16.71
CA LYS A 141 10.88 -4.26 -17.97
C LYS A 141 10.61 -2.78 -18.13
N GLY A 142 11.56 -2.05 -18.72
CA GLY A 142 11.42 -0.63 -18.99
C GLY A 142 11.73 0.24 -17.78
N ARG A 143 11.00 1.32 -17.61
CA ARG A 143 11.19 2.31 -16.53
C ARG A 143 9.87 2.88 -16.05
N PHE A 144 9.88 3.52 -14.90
CA PHE A 144 8.77 4.34 -14.44
C PHE A 144 8.77 5.72 -15.10
N LEU A 145 7.72 6.52 -14.85
CA LEU A 145 7.56 7.88 -15.31
C LEU A 145 8.72 8.77 -14.82
N ASN A 146 9.07 9.79 -15.60
CA ASN A 146 10.02 10.81 -15.20
C ASN A 146 9.53 12.23 -15.58
N TYR A 147 10.21 13.25 -15.09
CA TYR A 147 9.83 14.64 -15.36
C TYR A 147 9.92 15.04 -16.83
N ALA A 148 10.79 14.42 -17.62
CA ALA A 148 10.84 14.69 -19.06
C ALA A 148 9.54 14.24 -19.75
N ASP A 149 8.93 13.15 -19.28
CA ASP A 149 7.66 12.69 -19.84
C ASP A 149 6.52 13.67 -19.52
N ILE A 150 6.50 14.23 -18.30
CA ILE A 150 5.51 15.23 -17.91
C ILE A 150 5.71 16.55 -18.66
N ASN A 151 6.93 17.07 -18.69
CA ASN A 151 7.25 18.35 -19.30
C ASN A 151 7.01 18.36 -20.81
N GLN A 152 7.32 17.24 -21.45
CA GLN A 152 7.13 17.06 -22.89
C GLN A 152 5.75 16.48 -23.25
N LYS A 153 4.89 16.24 -22.25
CA LYS A 153 3.55 15.66 -22.42
C LYS A 153 3.59 14.36 -23.23
N ARG A 154 4.59 13.52 -22.97
CA ARG A 154 4.74 12.25 -23.66
C ARG A 154 3.61 11.31 -23.32
N LYS A 155 3.05 10.64 -24.32
CA LYS A 155 2.01 9.61 -24.11
C LYS A 155 2.68 8.27 -23.81
N ILE A 156 3.04 8.07 -22.56
CA ILE A 156 3.62 6.81 -22.08
C ILE A 156 2.76 6.24 -20.95
N ALA A 157 2.75 4.93 -20.85
CA ALA A 157 2.04 4.22 -19.81
C ALA A 157 2.94 3.14 -19.17
N VAL A 158 2.78 2.96 -17.85
CA VAL A 158 3.30 1.82 -17.10
C VAL A 158 2.12 0.90 -16.84
N ILE A 159 2.20 -0.34 -17.30
CA ILE A 159 1.10 -1.31 -17.22
C ILE A 159 1.49 -2.48 -16.31
N GLY A 160 0.51 -2.98 -15.56
CA GLY A 160 0.70 -4.14 -14.70
C GLY A 160 0.69 -5.47 -15.45
N GLU A 161 1.28 -6.50 -14.87
CA GLU A 161 1.30 -7.86 -15.45
C GLU A 161 -0.10 -8.41 -15.76
N GLY A 162 -1.11 -8.07 -14.96
CA GLY A 162 -2.50 -8.48 -15.22
C GLY A 162 -2.98 -8.01 -16.59
N ILE A 163 -2.72 -6.73 -16.92
CA ILE A 163 -3.08 -6.13 -18.20
C ILE A 163 -2.31 -6.81 -19.36
N ILE A 164 -1.03 -7.14 -19.13
CA ILE A 164 -0.23 -7.86 -20.13
C ILE A 164 -0.84 -9.23 -20.43
N ARG A 165 -1.21 -9.99 -19.41
CA ARG A 165 -1.84 -11.31 -19.60
C ARG A 165 -3.16 -11.26 -20.35
N GLU A 166 -3.93 -10.19 -20.19
CA GLU A 166 -5.23 -10.04 -20.85
C GLU A 166 -5.14 -9.49 -22.26
N LEU A 167 -4.30 -8.46 -22.48
CA LEU A 167 -4.28 -7.72 -23.75
C LEU A 167 -3.19 -8.18 -24.74
N TYR A 168 -2.15 -8.86 -24.27
CA TYR A 168 -1.03 -9.32 -25.11
C TYR A 168 -1.09 -10.83 -25.38
N GLN A 169 -0.30 -11.30 -26.32
CA GLN A 169 -0.09 -12.73 -26.52
C GLN A 169 1.06 -13.22 -25.64
N PRO A 170 1.06 -14.49 -25.22
CA PRO A 170 2.19 -15.07 -24.50
C PRO A 170 3.50 -14.91 -25.29
N GLY A 171 4.53 -14.33 -24.63
CA GLY A 171 5.85 -14.12 -25.26
C GLY A 171 5.95 -12.88 -26.15
N GLU A 172 4.88 -12.12 -26.30
CA GLU A 172 4.91 -10.90 -27.10
C GLU A 172 5.73 -9.80 -26.41
N GLU A 173 6.54 -9.04 -27.20
CA GLU A 173 7.26 -7.88 -26.68
C GLU A 173 6.29 -6.73 -26.38
N VAL A 174 6.36 -6.22 -25.17
CA VAL A 174 5.44 -5.19 -24.66
C VAL A 174 6.02 -3.78 -24.82
N LEU A 175 7.35 -3.65 -24.66
CA LEU A 175 7.99 -2.35 -24.76
C LEU A 175 7.92 -1.79 -26.18
N GLY A 176 7.67 -0.49 -26.28
CA GLY A 176 7.55 0.20 -27.57
C GLY A 176 6.22 -0.03 -28.28
N THR A 177 5.31 -0.80 -27.69
CA THR A 177 3.94 -0.96 -28.22
C THR A 177 3.00 0.09 -27.62
N TYR A 178 1.76 0.14 -28.08
CA TYR A 178 0.75 1.07 -27.57
C TYR A 178 -0.55 0.37 -27.23
N VAL A 179 -1.27 0.97 -26.30
CA VAL A 179 -2.66 0.64 -25.95
C VAL A 179 -3.51 1.90 -26.10
N LYS A 180 -4.76 1.74 -26.42
CA LYS A 180 -5.71 2.87 -26.48
C LYS A 180 -6.49 2.92 -25.18
N VAL A 181 -6.53 4.09 -24.55
CA VAL A 181 -7.33 4.39 -23.39
C VAL A 181 -8.51 5.26 -23.80
N ASN A 182 -9.74 4.75 -23.67
CA ASN A 182 -10.95 5.43 -24.13
C ASN A 182 -10.85 5.95 -25.58
N GLY A 183 -10.21 5.16 -26.45
CA GLY A 183 -10.03 5.50 -27.86
C GLY A 183 -8.82 6.39 -28.17
N VAL A 184 -8.08 6.85 -27.17
CA VAL A 184 -6.87 7.69 -27.35
C VAL A 184 -5.61 6.83 -27.21
N ASN A 185 -4.65 6.98 -28.15
CA ASN A 185 -3.31 6.40 -28.07
C ASN A 185 -2.43 7.22 -27.14
#